data_eed2cb00995a78e7156fac122b56b054
#
_entry.id   eed2cb00995a78e7156fac122b56b054
#
_cell.length_a   1.000
_cell.length_b   1.000
_cell.length_c   1.000
_cell.angle_alpha   90.00
_cell.angle_beta   90.00
_cell.angle_gamma   90.00
#
_symmetry.space_group_name_H-M   'P 1'
#
loop_
_entity.id
_entity.type
_entity.pdbx_description
1 polymer ?
#
loop_
_entity_poly.entity_id
_entity_poly.type
_entity_poly.pdbx_seq_one_letter_code
_entity_poly.pdbx_strand_id
1 'polypeptide(L)'
;MCRPASAPIWXDSPDGAALAKEKVALVAAMAGNFTGGEPEYNVRIDVASAKAVFERWPTPIVFSGFEIGRDLLYPAASIVHDFSYARPHPIAESYRAYHKMPYGRPTWDLTAVLQAVRPQHGYFGLSETGAVQVEDNGATHFTPGQGDRQYLRLDPSKRAEILEVLELLASQPPQTAIQPRR
;
A
#
# COMPACT_ATOMS: atom_id res chain seq x y z
N MET A 1 -28.09 -1.71 -13.18
CA MET A 1 -27.71 -0.32 -13.46
C MET A 1 -26.52 0.01 -12.54
N CYS A 2 -25.33 0.18 -13.14
CA CYS A 2 -24.19 0.68 -12.35
C CYS A 2 -24.46 2.11 -11.92
N ARG A 3 -24.26 2.40 -10.65
CA ARG A 3 -24.27 3.79 -10.17
C ARG A 3 -23.24 4.58 -10.99
N PRO A 4 -23.55 5.77 -11.45
CA PRO A 4 -22.50 6.63 -12.02
C PRO A 4 -21.40 6.80 -10.99
N ALA A 5 -20.16 6.86 -11.43
CA ALA A 5 -19.01 7.07 -10.55
C ALA A 5 -19.29 8.28 -9.65
N SER A 6 -19.66 7.99 -8.40
CA SER A 6 -19.92 9.06 -7.44
C SER A 6 -18.57 9.65 -7.03
N ALA A 7 -18.55 10.96 -6.87
CA ALA A 7 -17.39 11.63 -6.27
C ALA A 7 -17.04 10.91 -4.95
N PRO A 8 -15.74 10.86 -4.59
CA PRO A 8 -15.36 10.24 -3.33
C PRO A 8 -16.17 10.78 -2.16
N ILE A 9 -16.56 9.93 -1.25
CA ILE A 9 -17.45 10.26 -0.10
C ILE A 9 -16.97 11.49 0.66
N TRP A 10 -15.68 11.66 0.75
CA TRP A 10 -15.11 12.85 1.41
C TRP A 10 -15.31 14.16 0.63
N UNK A 11 -15.50 14.00 -0.43
CA UNK A 11 -15.68 15.03 -1.21
C UNK A 11 -17.00 15.46 -1.23
N ASP A 12 -17.83 14.56 -1.10
CA ASP A 12 -19.26 14.84 -1.13
C ASP A 12 -19.75 15.53 0.15
N SER A 13 -19.03 15.41 1.23
CA SER A 13 -19.37 16.06 2.48
C SER A 13 -18.74 17.46 2.52
N PRO A 14 -19.51 18.51 2.84
CA PRO A 14 -18.94 19.85 2.99
C PRO A 14 -17.78 19.92 4.00
N ASP A 15 -17.79 19.08 5.02
CA ASP A 15 -16.76 19.05 6.05
C ASP A 15 -15.71 17.96 5.82
N GLY A 16 -15.89 17.12 4.81
CA GLY A 16 -15.06 15.93 4.60
C GLY A 16 -13.59 16.26 4.38
N ALA A 17 -13.30 17.23 3.52
CA ALA A 17 -11.91 17.64 3.26
C ALA A 17 -11.28 18.30 4.49
N ALA A 18 -12.05 19.10 5.23
CA ALA A 18 -11.57 19.72 6.48
C ALA A 18 -11.27 18.66 7.53
N LEU A 19 -12.15 17.69 7.68
CA LEU A 19 -11.96 16.58 8.61
C LEU A 19 -10.73 15.72 8.24
N ALA A 20 -10.59 15.41 6.95
CA ALA A 20 -9.42 14.68 6.46
C ALA A 20 -8.13 15.45 6.78
N LYS A 21 -8.11 16.75 6.52
CA LYS A 21 -6.96 17.61 6.80
C LYS A 21 -6.64 17.66 8.31
N GLU A 22 -7.64 17.63 9.15
CA GLU A 22 -7.47 17.67 10.61
C GLU A 22 -6.99 16.33 11.18
N LYS A 23 -7.52 15.21 10.67
CA LYS A 23 -7.36 13.90 11.31
C LYS A 23 -6.32 13.00 10.64
N VAL A 24 -5.98 13.24 9.38
CA VAL A 24 -5.07 12.36 8.62
C VAL A 24 -3.75 13.07 8.40
N ALA A 25 -2.70 12.59 9.07
CA ALA A 25 -1.36 13.15 8.90
C ALA A 25 -0.72 12.74 7.56
N LEU A 26 -1.01 11.53 7.09
CA LEU A 26 -0.39 10.95 5.91
C LEU A 26 -1.28 9.83 5.36
N VAL A 27 -1.37 9.72 4.05
CA VAL A 27 -1.91 8.53 3.39
C VAL A 27 -0.74 7.73 2.81
N ALA A 28 -0.63 6.46 3.17
CA ALA A 28 0.27 5.52 2.51
C ALA A 28 -0.59 4.63 1.62
N ALA A 29 -0.44 4.78 0.31
CA ALA A 29 -1.36 4.14 -0.64
C ALA A 29 -0.62 3.14 -1.53
N MET A 30 -1.14 1.90 -1.59
CA MET A 30 -0.72 0.98 -2.65
C MET A 30 -1.52 1.33 -3.91
N ALA A 31 -0.93 2.12 -4.79
CA ALA A 31 -1.60 2.58 -6.01
C ALA A 31 -0.60 3.22 -6.97
N GLY A 32 -0.90 3.13 -8.25
CA GLY A 32 -0.12 3.75 -9.30
C GLY A 32 1.04 2.90 -9.78
N ASN A 33 1.67 3.36 -10.85
CA ASN A 33 2.86 2.73 -11.43
C ASN A 33 3.78 3.87 -11.89
N PHE A 34 4.92 4.04 -11.21
CA PHE A 34 5.79 5.19 -11.42
C PHE A 34 7.02 4.85 -12.28
N THR A 35 7.11 3.62 -12.77
CA THR A 35 8.16 3.22 -13.70
C THR A 35 7.67 3.09 -15.15
N GLY A 36 6.42 3.42 -15.38
CA GLY A 36 5.79 3.32 -16.71
C GLY A 36 5.22 1.93 -16.98
N GLY A 37 4.58 1.78 -18.11
CA GLY A 37 3.93 0.53 -18.49
C GLY A 37 2.43 0.58 -18.27
N GLU A 38 1.84 -0.58 -17.97
CA GLU A 38 0.40 -0.70 -17.81
C GLU A 38 -0.11 0.07 -16.58
N PRO A 39 -1.28 0.70 -16.71
CA PRO A 39 -1.92 1.33 -15.56
C PRO A 39 -2.15 0.34 -14.42
N GLU A 40 -1.87 0.79 -13.20
CA GLU A 40 -2.01 -0.06 -12.03
C GLU A 40 -3.48 -0.40 -11.76
N TYR A 41 -3.73 -1.60 -11.26
CA TYR A 41 -5.07 -2.20 -11.15
C TYR A 41 -6.02 -1.36 -10.29
N ASN A 42 -5.58 -0.90 -9.11
CA ASN A 42 -6.45 -0.13 -8.22
C ASN A 42 -6.87 1.21 -8.83
N VAL A 43 -5.94 1.85 -9.53
CA VAL A 43 -6.22 3.11 -10.26
C VAL A 43 -7.20 2.84 -11.41
N ARG A 44 -6.96 1.77 -12.17
CA ARG A 44 -7.74 1.46 -13.37
C ARG A 44 -9.19 1.08 -13.06
N ILE A 45 -9.45 0.49 -11.89
CA ILE A 45 -10.81 0.07 -11.49
C ILE A 45 -11.73 1.28 -11.31
N ASP A 46 -11.19 2.39 -10.75
CA ASP A 46 -11.98 3.61 -10.55
C ASP A 46 -11.10 4.83 -10.75
N VAL A 47 -10.91 5.17 -12.02
CA VAL A 47 -10.07 6.30 -12.45
C VAL A 47 -10.58 7.62 -11.84
N ALA A 48 -11.89 7.79 -11.78
CA ALA A 48 -12.48 9.04 -11.27
C ALA A 48 -12.13 9.26 -9.78
N SER A 49 -12.28 8.21 -8.98
CA SER A 49 -11.90 8.28 -7.56
C SER A 49 -10.39 8.45 -7.38
N ALA A 50 -9.59 7.74 -8.19
CA ALA A 50 -8.14 7.86 -8.15
C ALA A 50 -7.69 9.31 -8.45
N LYS A 51 -8.24 9.92 -9.53
CA LYS A 51 -7.98 11.34 -9.83
C LYS A 51 -8.31 12.23 -8.64
N ALA A 52 -9.52 12.06 -8.08
CA ALA A 52 -9.96 12.87 -6.94
C ALA A 52 -9.00 12.77 -5.75
N VAL A 53 -8.58 11.54 -5.40
CA VAL A 53 -7.68 11.32 -4.27
C VAL A 53 -6.28 11.83 -4.58
N PHE A 54 -5.69 11.41 -5.71
CA PHE A 54 -4.28 11.71 -6.00
C PHE A 54 -4.05 13.21 -6.14
N GLU A 55 -4.99 13.90 -6.79
CA GLU A 55 -4.83 15.32 -7.13
C GLU A 55 -5.31 16.25 -6.01
N ARG A 56 -6.36 15.86 -5.27
CA ARG A 56 -7.08 16.79 -4.39
C ARG A 56 -7.07 16.42 -2.91
N TRP A 57 -6.54 15.25 -2.53
CA TRP A 57 -6.50 14.87 -1.11
C TRP A 57 -5.71 15.92 -0.33
N PRO A 58 -6.22 16.39 0.84
CA PRO A 58 -5.70 17.61 1.50
C PRO A 58 -4.43 17.41 2.33
N THR A 59 -3.90 16.20 2.48
CA THR A 59 -2.68 15.92 3.24
C THR A 59 -1.68 15.13 2.38
N PRO A 60 -0.43 14.99 2.79
CA PRO A 60 0.55 14.26 2.01
C PRO A 60 0.13 12.83 1.68
N ILE A 61 0.53 12.36 0.50
CA ILE A 61 0.36 10.96 0.10
C ILE A 61 1.73 10.39 -0.29
N VAL A 62 2.06 9.22 0.27
CA VAL A 62 3.19 8.41 -0.19
C VAL A 62 2.65 7.17 -0.88
N PHE A 63 2.97 7.03 -2.16
CA PHE A 63 2.52 5.90 -2.97
C PHE A 63 3.53 4.77 -2.94
N SER A 64 3.09 3.57 -2.66
CA SER A 64 3.83 2.36 -3.00
C SER A 64 3.29 1.88 -4.34
N GLY A 65 4.03 2.15 -5.40
CA GLY A 65 3.62 1.80 -6.75
C GLY A 65 3.64 0.30 -6.99
N PHE A 66 2.99 -0.10 -8.08
CA PHE A 66 2.92 -1.50 -8.53
C PHE A 66 4.29 -2.17 -8.54
N GLU A 67 5.30 -1.45 -9.04
CA GLU A 67 6.67 -1.94 -9.20
C GLU A 67 7.33 -2.35 -7.89
N ILE A 68 6.99 -1.68 -6.78
CA ILE A 68 7.61 -1.95 -5.48
C ILE A 68 7.23 -3.35 -4.99
N GLY A 69 5.94 -3.61 -4.88
CA GLY A 69 5.48 -4.91 -4.37
C GLY A 69 5.71 -6.05 -5.35
N ARG A 70 5.64 -5.77 -6.67
CA ARG A 70 5.95 -6.77 -7.70
C ARG A 70 7.35 -7.35 -7.50
N ASP A 71 8.31 -6.50 -7.14
CA ASP A 71 9.72 -6.88 -7.02
C ASP A 71 10.08 -7.46 -5.65
N LEU A 72 9.11 -7.55 -4.73
CA LEU A 72 9.26 -8.11 -3.38
C LEU A 72 8.24 -9.24 -3.21
N LEU A 73 8.68 -10.48 -3.38
CA LEU A 73 7.78 -11.63 -3.29
C LEU A 73 7.80 -12.22 -1.87
N TYR A 74 6.67 -12.19 -1.19
CA TYR A 74 6.51 -12.79 0.13
C TYR A 74 6.74 -14.30 0.01
N PRO A 75 7.67 -14.89 0.80
CA PRO A 75 8.07 -16.28 0.57
C PRO A 75 7.00 -17.30 0.94
N ALA A 76 6.83 -18.30 0.08
CA ALA A 76 5.93 -19.42 0.34
C ALA A 76 6.28 -20.18 1.62
N ALA A 77 7.57 -20.26 1.94
CA ALA A 77 8.06 -20.97 3.14
C ALA A 77 7.46 -20.35 4.41
N SER A 78 7.43 -19.03 4.49
CA SER A 78 6.83 -18.34 5.65
C SER A 78 5.34 -18.70 5.77
N ILE A 79 4.60 -18.72 4.64
CA ILE A 79 3.17 -19.07 4.66
C ILE A 79 2.97 -20.49 5.19
N VAL A 80 3.87 -21.40 4.86
CA VAL A 80 3.76 -22.81 5.30
C VAL A 80 4.09 -22.98 6.78
N HIS A 81 5.10 -22.26 7.27
CA HIS A 81 5.70 -22.53 8.58
C HIS A 81 5.33 -21.52 9.67
N ASP A 82 5.35 -20.21 9.34
CA ASP A 82 5.33 -19.18 10.37
C ASP A 82 3.93 -18.87 10.88
N PHE A 83 2.88 -19.29 10.17
CA PHE A 83 1.49 -19.09 10.57
C PHE A 83 0.89 -20.31 11.26
N SER A 84 1.73 -21.28 11.69
CA SER A 84 1.26 -22.54 12.25
C SER A 84 0.74 -22.42 13.70
N TYR A 85 0.94 -21.28 14.35
CA TYR A 85 0.45 -21.03 15.71
C TYR A 85 -1.07 -20.98 15.84
N ALA A 86 -1.79 -20.88 14.72
CA ALA A 86 -3.26 -20.94 14.68
C ALA A 86 -3.69 -21.83 13.51
N ARG A 87 -4.68 -22.69 13.73
CA ARG A 87 -5.20 -23.59 12.68
C ARG A 87 -6.71 -23.64 12.76
N PRO A 88 -7.42 -23.19 11.69
CA PRO A 88 -6.86 -22.58 10.47
C PRO A 88 -6.38 -21.15 10.70
N HIS A 89 -5.35 -20.74 9.97
CA HIS A 89 -4.88 -19.36 10.00
C HIS A 89 -5.38 -18.63 8.74
N PRO A 90 -6.09 -17.50 8.85
CA PRO A 90 -6.74 -16.90 7.66
C PRO A 90 -5.77 -16.56 6.53
N ILE A 91 -4.57 -16.06 6.82
CA ILE A 91 -3.58 -15.76 5.78
C ILE A 91 -3.16 -17.04 5.06
N ALA A 92 -2.80 -18.09 5.79
CA ALA A 92 -2.37 -19.34 5.20
C ALA A 92 -3.46 -19.99 4.35
N GLU A 93 -4.72 -19.95 4.86
CA GLU A 93 -5.85 -20.51 4.10
C GLU A 93 -6.16 -19.67 2.86
N SER A 94 -6.05 -18.35 2.93
CA SER A 94 -6.22 -17.48 1.76
C SER A 94 -5.20 -17.79 0.67
N TYR A 95 -3.94 -18.00 1.06
CA TYR A 95 -2.90 -18.40 0.09
C TYR A 95 -3.26 -19.73 -0.58
N ARG A 96 -3.67 -20.74 0.21
CA ARG A 96 -4.04 -22.06 -0.32
C ARG A 96 -5.25 -21.98 -1.25
N ALA A 97 -6.20 -21.13 -0.92
CA ALA A 97 -7.42 -20.96 -1.72
C ALA A 97 -7.16 -20.19 -3.02
N TYR A 98 -6.21 -19.26 -2.99
CA TYR A 98 -5.94 -18.39 -4.14
C TYR A 98 -5.19 -19.12 -5.27
N HIS A 99 -4.17 -19.90 -4.92
CA HIS A 99 -3.36 -20.60 -5.92
C HIS A 99 -2.66 -21.82 -5.30
N LYS A 100 -2.27 -22.78 -6.15
CA LYS A 100 -1.58 -23.99 -5.68
C LYS A 100 -0.22 -23.64 -5.06
N MET A 101 -0.06 -24.01 -3.78
CA MET A 101 1.20 -23.82 -3.06
C MET A 101 2.26 -24.81 -3.55
N PRO A 102 3.57 -24.50 -3.46
CA PRO A 102 4.14 -23.25 -2.94
C PRO A 102 4.27 -22.15 -4.03
N TYR A 103 4.05 -20.90 -3.66
CA TYR A 103 4.32 -19.77 -4.54
C TYR A 103 4.63 -18.52 -3.71
N GLY A 104 5.48 -17.65 -4.25
CA GLY A 104 5.69 -16.31 -3.68
C GLY A 104 4.68 -15.34 -4.25
N ARG A 105 4.17 -14.42 -3.41
CA ARG A 105 3.18 -13.44 -3.85
C ARG A 105 3.74 -12.02 -3.66
N PRO A 106 3.56 -11.15 -4.66
CA PRO A 106 3.95 -9.74 -4.50
C PRO A 106 3.35 -9.12 -3.24
N THR A 107 4.13 -8.28 -2.58
CA THR A 107 3.81 -7.75 -1.24
C THR A 107 3.04 -6.44 -1.27
N TRP A 108 2.70 -5.94 -2.41
CA TRP A 108 2.04 -4.66 -2.70
C TRP A 108 1.59 -3.86 -1.47
N ASP A 109 0.46 -4.25 -0.84
CA ASP A 109 -0.10 -3.49 0.30
C ASP A 109 0.84 -3.49 1.51
N LEU A 110 1.58 -4.59 1.72
CA LEU A 110 2.49 -4.70 2.86
C LEU A 110 3.59 -3.62 2.80
N THR A 111 4.03 -3.24 1.60
CA THR A 111 5.07 -2.21 1.45
C THR A 111 4.56 -0.83 1.83
N ALA A 112 3.31 -0.51 1.48
CA ALA A 112 2.70 0.76 1.90
C ALA A 112 2.55 0.80 3.44
N VAL A 113 2.09 -0.31 4.04
CA VAL A 113 1.96 -0.41 5.50
C VAL A 113 3.32 -0.28 6.18
N LEU A 114 4.35 -0.98 5.67
CA LEU A 114 5.70 -0.93 6.26
C LEU A 114 6.23 0.51 6.26
N GLN A 115 6.07 1.22 5.14
CA GLN A 115 6.47 2.64 5.07
C GLN A 115 5.71 3.49 6.07
N ALA A 116 4.38 3.27 6.22
CA ALA A 116 3.57 4.06 7.14
C ALA A 116 3.96 3.86 8.60
N VAL A 117 4.27 2.61 9.01
CA VAL A 117 4.54 2.32 10.42
C VAL A 117 6.03 2.45 10.78
N ARG A 118 6.93 2.43 9.81
CA ARG A 118 8.37 2.55 10.02
C ARG A 118 9.04 3.50 9.01
N PRO A 119 8.56 4.75 8.91
CA PRO A 119 9.01 5.64 7.84
C PRO A 119 10.49 6.04 7.92
N GLN A 120 11.10 5.92 9.10
CA GLN A 120 12.49 6.38 9.31
C GLN A 120 13.51 5.24 9.31
N HIS A 121 13.08 3.99 9.02
CA HIS A 121 14.00 2.85 9.04
C HIS A 121 14.85 2.72 7.77
N GLY A 122 14.52 3.50 6.73
CA GLY A 122 15.30 3.49 5.50
C GLY A 122 15.12 2.25 4.63
N TYR A 123 13.99 1.55 4.77
CA TYR A 123 13.69 0.41 3.90
C TYR A 123 13.52 0.85 2.46
N PHE A 124 12.84 1.97 2.25
CA PHE A 124 12.58 2.52 0.92
C PHE A 124 13.16 3.93 0.80
N GLY A 125 13.62 4.26 -0.39
CA GLY A 125 13.85 5.64 -0.74
C GLY A 125 12.53 6.32 -1.08
N LEU A 126 12.51 7.64 -1.03
CA LEU A 126 11.37 8.44 -1.49
C LEU A 126 11.77 9.26 -2.72
N SER A 127 10.82 9.51 -3.59
CA SER A 127 11.00 10.51 -4.64
C SER A 127 11.13 11.91 -4.01
N GLU A 128 11.51 12.89 -4.79
CA GLU A 128 11.27 14.29 -4.44
C GLU A 128 9.76 14.48 -4.21
N THR A 129 9.37 15.57 -3.56
CA THR A 129 7.97 15.96 -3.50
C THR A 129 7.49 16.46 -4.85
N GLY A 130 6.21 16.36 -5.10
CA GLY A 130 5.65 16.80 -6.38
C GLY A 130 4.15 16.57 -6.45
N ALA A 131 3.65 16.45 -7.68
CA ALA A 131 2.25 16.19 -7.95
C ALA A 131 2.11 14.87 -8.71
N VAL A 132 0.99 14.18 -8.49
CA VAL A 132 0.63 12.98 -9.27
C VAL A 132 -0.66 13.26 -10.02
N GLN A 133 -0.64 13.01 -11.31
CA GLN A 133 -1.80 13.10 -12.19
C GLN A 133 -2.19 11.71 -12.68
N VAL A 134 -3.48 11.51 -12.89
CA VAL A 134 -4.02 10.24 -13.41
C VAL A 134 -4.68 10.52 -14.75
N GLU A 135 -4.26 9.81 -15.79
CA GLU A 135 -4.87 9.92 -17.13
C GLU A 135 -6.23 9.20 -17.19
N ASP A 136 -6.97 9.43 -18.26
CA ASP A 136 -8.28 8.79 -18.46
C ASP A 136 -8.19 7.26 -18.58
N ASN A 137 -7.04 6.74 -19.00
CA ASN A 137 -6.79 5.29 -19.07
C ASN A 137 -6.30 4.70 -17.72
N GLY A 138 -6.07 5.55 -16.70
CA GLY A 138 -5.55 5.14 -15.41
C GLY A 138 -4.03 5.18 -15.27
N ALA A 139 -3.30 5.63 -16.30
CA ALA A 139 -1.85 5.81 -16.16
C ALA A 139 -1.55 6.93 -15.17
N THR A 140 -0.48 6.78 -14.42
CA THR A 140 -0.07 7.75 -13.39
C THR A 140 1.21 8.45 -13.82
N HIS A 141 1.24 9.77 -13.64
CA HIS A 141 2.39 10.60 -13.96
C HIS A 141 2.79 11.43 -12.76
N PHE A 142 4.05 11.36 -12.41
CA PHE A 142 4.63 12.15 -11.34
C PHE A 142 5.42 13.32 -11.93
N THR A 143 5.16 14.51 -11.40
CA THR A 143 5.90 15.74 -11.75
C THR A 143 6.57 16.28 -10.48
N PRO A 144 7.90 16.28 -10.41
CA PRO A 144 8.59 16.82 -9.24
C PRO A 144 8.39 18.34 -9.13
N GLY A 145 8.45 18.85 -7.91
CA GLY A 145 8.31 20.29 -7.64
C GLY A 145 7.23 20.59 -6.62
N GLN A 146 6.29 21.45 -7.00
CA GLN A 146 5.21 21.83 -6.08
C GLN A 146 4.26 20.69 -5.82
N GLY A 147 3.95 20.45 -4.54
CA GLY A 147 3.05 19.41 -4.11
C GLY A 147 3.62 18.63 -2.94
N ASP A 148 2.81 17.72 -2.43
CA ASP A 148 3.15 16.91 -1.26
C ASP A 148 2.96 15.41 -1.54
N ARG A 149 3.03 15.03 -2.82
CA ARG A 149 2.97 13.63 -3.25
C ARG A 149 4.38 13.10 -3.41
N GLN A 150 4.59 11.87 -2.94
CA GLN A 150 5.86 11.16 -3.13
C GLN A 150 5.55 9.70 -3.46
N TYR A 151 6.50 9.01 -4.07
CA TYR A 151 6.39 7.57 -4.25
C TYR A 151 7.65 6.87 -3.76
N LEU A 152 7.49 5.60 -3.40
CA LEU A 152 8.58 4.76 -2.91
C LEU A 152 9.52 4.37 -4.04
N ARG A 153 10.81 4.28 -3.72
CA ARG A 153 11.84 3.75 -4.59
C ARG A 153 12.50 2.56 -3.89
N LEU A 154 12.60 1.46 -4.59
CA LEU A 154 13.23 0.25 -4.07
C LEU A 154 14.71 0.24 -4.45
N ASP A 155 15.58 0.21 -3.45
CA ASP A 155 16.98 -0.13 -3.64
C ASP A 155 17.08 -1.66 -3.68
N PRO A 156 17.54 -2.25 -4.80
CA PRO A 156 17.63 -3.71 -4.88
C PRO A 156 18.49 -4.36 -3.77
N SER A 157 19.46 -3.64 -3.23
CA SER A 157 20.29 -4.17 -2.14
C SER A 157 19.52 -4.33 -0.83
N LYS A 158 18.38 -3.65 -0.69
CA LYS A 158 17.54 -3.72 0.50
C LYS A 158 16.49 -4.84 0.46
N ARG A 159 16.37 -5.55 -0.66
CA ARG A 159 15.31 -6.56 -0.84
C ARG A 159 15.27 -7.60 0.28
N ALA A 160 16.43 -8.15 0.64
CA ALA A 160 16.49 -9.19 1.67
C ALA A 160 16.04 -8.64 3.04
N GLU A 161 16.54 -7.46 3.39
CA GLU A 161 16.18 -6.79 4.63
C GLU A 161 14.67 -6.49 4.72
N ILE A 162 14.10 -6.00 3.61
CA ILE A 162 12.67 -5.69 3.54
C ILE A 162 11.83 -6.96 3.68
N LEU A 163 12.20 -8.02 2.96
CA LEU A 163 11.45 -9.29 3.04
C LEU A 163 11.53 -9.88 4.45
N GLU A 164 12.72 -9.88 5.06
CA GLU A 164 12.88 -10.37 6.42
C GLU A 164 11.95 -9.63 7.41
N VAL A 165 11.90 -8.29 7.33
CA VAL A 165 11.04 -7.53 8.25
C VAL A 165 9.55 -7.76 7.95
N LEU A 166 9.18 -7.91 6.68
CA LEU A 166 7.79 -8.22 6.33
C LEU A 166 7.38 -9.60 6.84
N GLU A 167 8.25 -10.61 6.67
CA GLU A 167 7.99 -11.95 7.22
C GLU A 167 7.82 -11.89 8.73
N LEU A 168 8.77 -11.24 9.42
CA LEU A 168 8.75 -11.12 10.87
C LEU A 168 7.49 -10.43 11.39
N LEU A 169 7.12 -9.28 10.79
CA LEU A 169 5.98 -8.51 11.28
C LEU A 169 4.63 -9.15 10.92
N ALA A 170 4.52 -9.74 9.72
CA ALA A 170 3.25 -10.32 9.27
C ALA A 170 2.93 -11.64 9.95
N SER A 171 3.94 -12.40 10.36
CA SER A 171 3.75 -13.73 10.94
C SER A 171 3.69 -13.74 12.48
N GLN A 172 3.90 -12.60 13.14
CA GLN A 172 3.87 -12.56 14.61
C GLN A 172 2.49 -12.96 15.15
N PRO A 173 2.44 -13.91 16.08
CA PRO A 173 1.17 -14.22 16.74
C PRO A 173 0.65 -13.01 17.53
N PRO A 174 -0.67 -12.87 17.67
CA PRO A 174 -1.22 -11.80 18.48
C PRO A 174 -0.66 -11.83 19.92
N GLN A 175 -0.31 -10.68 20.44
CA GLN A 175 0.09 -10.60 21.83
C GLN A 175 -1.11 -10.94 22.70
N THR A 176 -0.96 -11.92 23.57
CA THR A 176 -1.97 -12.20 24.60
C THR A 176 -2.08 -10.96 25.49
N ALA A 177 -3.30 -10.48 25.65
CA ALA A 177 -3.54 -9.34 26.53
C ALA A 177 -2.92 -9.64 27.91
N ILE A 178 -2.01 -8.79 28.36
CA ILE A 178 -1.46 -8.89 29.69
C ILE A 178 -2.62 -8.64 30.64
N GLN A 179 -3.09 -9.68 31.33
CA GLN A 179 -4.08 -9.48 32.38
C GLN A 179 -3.44 -8.56 33.43
N PRO A 180 -4.10 -7.46 33.81
CA PRO A 180 -3.58 -6.64 34.88
C PRO A 180 -3.43 -7.52 36.12
N ARG A 181 -2.24 -7.52 36.72
CA ARG A 181 -2.00 -8.22 38.00
C ARG A 181 -2.99 -7.66 39.01
N ARG A 182 -3.81 -8.51 39.59
CA ARG A 182 -4.72 -8.14 40.69
C ARG A 182 -3.89 -7.76 41.94
#